data_b9e0a34eb56466ff3822b7a166425c40
#
_entry.id   b9e0a34eb56466ff3822b7a166425c40
#
_cell.length_a   1.000
_cell.length_b   1.000
_cell.length_c   1.000
_cell.angle_alpha   90.00
_cell.angle_beta   90.00
_cell.angle_gamma   90.00
#
_symmetry.space_group_name_H-M   'P 1'
#
loop_
_entity.id
_entity.type
_entity.pdbx_description
1 polymer ?
#
loop_
_entity_poly.entity_id
_entity_poly.type
_entity_poly.pdbx_seq_one_letter_code
_entity_poly.pdbx_strand_id
1 'polypeptide(L)'
;MDYIYATYLLEQLESEGVLVINKPSSLRDANEKLFALNFPECIPQTLVSSKIYLLENFIESLQTVVVKPLDGMGGTDIFKLSKGDNDISDILKRITNNENRYIMAQEFLPEIKDGDKRILLINGKPVDYALARLPAKGSFKGNLAAGAKGVGQTLSDRDRYLCALIAPTLIEKGLIFVGLDVIGDFITCLLYTSPSPRD
;
A
#
# COMPACT_ATOMS: atom_id res chain seq x y z
N MET A 1 16.75 3.68 -9.21
CA MET A 1 16.94 4.40 -10.52
C MET A 1 16.43 3.61 -11.70
N ASP A 2 16.68 2.31 -11.79
CA ASP A 2 16.31 1.46 -12.93
C ASP A 2 14.81 1.44 -13.23
N TYR A 3 13.97 1.49 -12.19
CA TYR A 3 12.52 1.61 -12.35
C TYR A 3 12.10 2.86 -13.14
N ILE A 4 12.69 4.01 -12.82
CA ILE A 4 12.41 5.28 -13.53
C ILE A 4 12.86 5.19 -14.99
N TYR A 5 14.05 4.65 -15.23
CA TYR A 5 14.56 4.47 -16.61
C TYR A 5 13.68 3.50 -17.41
N ALA A 6 13.23 2.40 -16.82
CA ALA A 6 12.30 1.47 -17.46
C ALA A 6 11.01 2.17 -17.90
N THR A 7 10.46 3.05 -17.06
CA THR A 7 9.24 3.79 -17.43
C THR A 7 9.45 4.78 -18.58
N TYR A 8 10.65 5.39 -18.71
CA TYR A 8 10.99 6.21 -19.88
C TYR A 8 11.08 5.38 -21.16
N LEU A 9 11.69 4.20 -21.09
CA LEU A 9 11.76 3.29 -22.25
C LEU A 9 10.38 2.80 -22.68
N LEU A 10 9.50 2.47 -21.72
CA LEU A 10 8.12 2.09 -22.00
C LEU A 10 7.32 3.22 -22.63
N GLU A 11 7.59 4.48 -22.26
CA GLU A 11 6.95 5.65 -22.86
C GLU A 11 7.36 5.85 -24.34
N GLN A 12 8.59 5.50 -24.70
CA GLN A 12 9.02 5.48 -26.11
C GLN A 12 8.25 4.41 -26.90
N LEU A 13 8.08 3.21 -26.35
CA LEU A 13 7.30 2.16 -26.98
C LEU A 13 5.83 2.57 -27.17
N GLU A 14 5.25 3.25 -26.18
CA GLU A 14 3.89 3.81 -26.27
C GLU A 14 3.79 4.81 -27.44
N SER A 15 4.80 5.67 -27.63
CA SER A 15 4.85 6.62 -28.75
C SER A 15 4.96 5.96 -30.13
N GLU A 16 5.47 4.74 -30.18
CA GLU A 16 5.55 3.90 -31.39
C GLU A 16 4.27 3.06 -31.62
N GLY A 17 3.23 3.26 -30.80
CA GLY A 17 1.93 2.59 -30.94
C GLY A 17 1.84 1.25 -30.19
N VAL A 18 2.79 0.91 -29.35
CA VAL A 18 2.71 -0.28 -28.47
C VAL A 18 1.77 0.03 -27.30
N LEU A 19 0.81 -0.85 -27.05
CA LEU A 19 -0.04 -0.73 -25.87
C LEU A 19 0.75 -1.06 -24.61
N VAL A 20 0.95 -0.07 -23.75
CA VAL A 20 1.59 -0.23 -22.43
C VAL A 20 0.54 -0.05 -21.33
N ILE A 21 0.41 -1.02 -20.44
CA ILE A 21 -0.45 -0.99 -19.25
C ILE A 21 0.40 -1.22 -18.00
N ASN A 22 0.37 -0.29 -17.07
CA ASN A 22 -0.30 1.00 -16.95
C ASN A 22 0.52 2.10 -17.63
N LYS A 23 -0.07 3.32 -17.74
CA LYS A 23 0.59 4.47 -18.37
C LYS A 23 1.94 4.76 -17.71
N PRO A 24 3.07 4.74 -18.44
CA PRO A 24 4.40 4.84 -17.85
C PRO A 24 4.67 6.12 -17.04
N SER A 25 4.16 7.27 -17.52
CA SER A 25 4.28 8.55 -16.80
C SER A 25 3.57 8.46 -15.43
N SER A 26 2.39 7.85 -15.39
CA SER A 26 1.63 7.71 -14.16
C SER A 26 2.27 6.73 -13.16
N LEU A 27 2.99 5.71 -13.64
CA LEU A 27 3.79 4.84 -12.78
C LEU A 27 4.91 5.61 -12.07
N ARG A 28 5.48 6.63 -12.70
CA ARG A 28 6.46 7.53 -12.08
C ARG A 28 5.83 8.46 -11.05
N ASP A 29 4.64 9.00 -11.36
CA ASP A 29 4.00 10.06 -10.58
C ASP A 29 3.19 9.53 -9.39
N ALA A 30 2.77 8.26 -9.45
CA ALA A 30 1.95 7.64 -8.43
C ALA A 30 2.76 6.59 -7.65
N ASN A 31 3.40 7.02 -6.54
CA ASN A 31 3.99 6.06 -5.61
C ASN A 31 2.87 5.26 -4.92
N GLU A 32 3.00 3.93 -4.88
CA GLU A 32 1.96 3.00 -4.41
C GLU A 32 1.45 3.26 -2.98
N LYS A 33 2.26 3.87 -2.13
CA LYS A 33 1.87 4.24 -0.75
C LYS A 33 1.46 5.70 -0.65
N LEU A 34 2.24 6.61 -1.24
CA LEU A 34 1.97 8.05 -1.15
C LEU A 34 0.72 8.47 -1.92
N PHE A 35 0.41 7.80 -3.03
CA PHE A 35 -0.76 8.15 -3.82
C PHE A 35 -2.08 7.97 -3.05
N ALA A 36 -2.11 7.07 -2.08
CA ALA A 36 -3.25 6.88 -1.19
C ALA A 36 -3.60 8.14 -0.37
N LEU A 37 -2.62 9.03 -0.11
CA LEU A 37 -2.84 10.31 0.60
C LEU A 37 -3.78 11.27 -0.14
N ASN A 38 -4.01 11.07 -1.44
CA ASN A 38 -5.00 11.85 -2.20
C ASN A 38 -6.46 11.51 -1.82
N PHE A 39 -6.66 10.44 -1.03
CA PHE A 39 -7.97 9.93 -0.63
C PHE A 39 -8.06 9.79 0.89
N PRO A 40 -7.98 10.91 1.65
CA PRO A 40 -7.87 10.87 3.11
C PRO A 40 -9.04 10.16 3.81
N GLU A 41 -10.23 10.17 3.21
CA GLU A 41 -11.41 9.47 3.71
C GLU A 41 -11.38 7.94 3.50
N CYS A 42 -10.46 7.47 2.65
CA CYS A 42 -10.33 6.04 2.30
C CYS A 42 -9.19 5.35 3.04
N ILE A 43 -8.34 6.08 3.73
CA ILE A 43 -7.15 5.55 4.40
C ILE A 43 -7.23 5.71 5.92
N PRO A 44 -6.54 4.85 6.70
CA PRO A 44 -6.42 5.08 8.14
C PRO A 44 -5.58 6.33 8.40
N GLN A 45 -5.60 6.83 9.63
CA GLN A 45 -4.73 7.95 10.01
C GLN A 45 -3.29 7.64 9.61
N THR A 46 -2.69 8.56 8.86
CA THR A 46 -1.39 8.34 8.20
C THR A 46 -0.47 9.53 8.38
N LEU A 47 0.77 9.27 8.74
CA LEU A 47 1.87 10.24 8.77
C LEU A 47 3.00 9.75 7.88
N VAL A 48 3.53 10.64 7.04
CA VAL A 48 4.77 10.40 6.29
C VAL A 48 5.84 11.35 6.79
N SER A 49 6.90 10.81 7.35
CA SER A 49 8.01 11.61 7.92
C SER A 49 9.32 10.82 7.91
N SER A 50 10.42 11.55 7.93
CA SER A 50 11.74 11.02 8.32
C SER A 50 12.08 11.37 9.77
N LYS A 51 11.35 12.31 10.40
CA LYS A 51 11.67 12.83 11.72
C LYS A 51 11.15 11.93 12.82
N ILE A 52 12.09 11.38 13.61
CA ILE A 52 11.79 10.41 14.67
C ILE A 52 10.81 10.98 15.69
N TYR A 53 11.02 12.21 16.13
CA TYR A 53 10.14 12.83 17.13
C TYR A 53 8.68 12.97 16.68
N LEU A 54 8.44 13.19 15.36
CA LEU A 54 7.08 13.24 14.80
C LEU A 54 6.45 11.84 14.77
N LEU A 55 7.23 10.83 14.44
CA LEU A 55 6.78 9.44 14.40
C LEU A 55 6.47 8.94 15.82
N GLU A 56 7.31 9.25 16.81
CA GLU A 56 7.06 8.92 18.21
C GLU A 56 5.78 9.60 18.73
N ASN A 57 5.58 10.88 18.46
CA ASN A 57 4.34 11.58 18.82
C ASN A 57 3.10 10.98 18.16
N PHE A 58 3.22 10.50 16.91
CA PHE A 58 2.13 9.83 16.20
C PHE A 58 1.80 8.47 16.85
N ILE A 59 2.82 7.70 17.25
CA ILE A 59 2.64 6.45 18.01
C ILE A 59 1.96 6.72 19.34
N GLU A 60 2.39 7.75 20.06
CA GLU A 60 1.80 8.14 21.35
C GLU A 60 0.30 8.48 21.20
N SER A 61 -0.08 9.16 20.12
CA SER A 61 -1.47 9.58 19.88
C SER A 61 -2.40 8.42 19.52
N LEU A 62 -1.93 7.45 18.74
CA LEU A 62 -2.74 6.33 18.21
C LEU A 62 -2.59 5.02 18.99
N GLN A 63 -1.68 4.97 19.97
CA GLN A 63 -1.35 3.80 20.78
C GLN A 63 -0.67 2.67 20.01
N THR A 64 -1.06 2.40 18.77
CA THR A 64 -0.44 1.36 17.93
C THR A 64 -0.47 1.78 16.47
N VAL A 65 0.68 1.69 15.82
CA VAL A 65 0.85 2.01 14.39
C VAL A 65 1.61 0.91 13.66
N VAL A 66 1.47 0.90 12.34
CA VAL A 66 2.34 0.13 11.45
C VAL A 66 3.25 1.10 10.72
N VAL A 67 4.56 0.90 10.82
CA VAL A 67 5.56 1.66 10.06
C VAL A 67 6.08 0.83 8.90
N LYS A 68 6.27 1.46 7.75
CA LYS A 68 6.69 0.79 6.52
C LYS A 68 7.51 1.73 5.62
N PRO A 69 8.54 1.23 4.91
CA PRO A 69 9.26 2.03 3.92
C PRO A 69 8.35 2.33 2.72
N LEU A 70 8.61 3.47 2.04
CA LEU A 70 7.83 3.89 0.86
C LEU A 70 8.11 3.02 -0.38
N ASP A 71 9.28 2.43 -0.46
CA ASP A 71 9.81 1.63 -1.57
C ASP A 71 9.92 0.12 -1.22
N GLY A 72 9.43 -0.29 -0.05
CA GLY A 72 9.42 -1.70 0.38
C GLY A 72 8.27 -2.49 -0.24
N MET A 73 8.51 -3.77 -0.54
CA MET A 73 7.53 -4.73 -1.03
C MET A 73 7.60 -6.05 -0.25
N GLY A 74 6.59 -6.93 -0.42
CA GLY A 74 6.59 -8.27 0.18
C GLY A 74 6.56 -8.31 1.72
N GLY A 75 6.19 -7.21 2.38
CA GLY A 75 6.15 -7.14 3.85
C GLY A 75 7.52 -6.96 4.53
N THR A 76 8.58 -6.69 3.75
CA THR A 76 9.92 -6.41 4.28
C THR A 76 9.94 -5.07 5.03
N ASP A 77 10.62 -5.03 6.18
CA ASP A 77 10.76 -3.85 7.04
C ASP A 77 9.42 -3.20 7.46
N ILE A 78 8.37 -4.01 7.58
CA ILE A 78 7.12 -3.59 8.19
C ILE A 78 7.15 -3.96 9.67
N PHE A 79 6.94 -2.95 10.54
CA PHE A 79 6.92 -3.09 11.99
C PHE A 79 5.61 -2.58 12.55
N LYS A 80 5.05 -3.33 13.50
CA LYS A 80 3.97 -2.88 14.37
C LYS A 80 4.63 -2.35 15.64
N LEU A 81 4.36 -1.09 15.97
CA LEU A 81 4.91 -0.38 17.12
C LEU A 81 3.76 0.08 18.01
N SER A 82 3.86 -0.24 19.30
CA SER A 82 2.87 0.16 20.30
C SER A 82 3.50 1.09 21.33
N LYS A 83 2.73 2.03 21.83
CA LYS A 83 3.16 2.90 22.93
C LYS A 83 3.73 2.07 24.07
N GLY A 84 4.92 2.43 24.52
CA GLY A 84 5.62 1.74 25.58
C GLY A 84 6.54 0.60 25.15
N ASP A 85 6.61 0.26 23.86
CA ASP A 85 7.62 -0.68 23.36
C ASP A 85 9.03 -0.08 23.57
N ASN A 86 9.96 -0.90 24.06
CA ASN A 86 11.29 -0.42 24.43
C ASN A 86 12.22 -0.13 23.24
N ASP A 87 11.89 -0.66 22.07
CA ASP A 87 12.73 -0.63 20.86
C ASP A 87 12.25 0.35 19.80
N ILE A 88 11.22 1.18 20.07
CA ILE A 88 10.64 2.14 19.12
C ILE A 88 11.73 3.00 18.48
N SER A 89 12.54 3.67 19.33
CA SER A 89 13.56 4.60 18.84
C SER A 89 14.60 3.91 17.96
N ASP A 90 15.01 2.70 18.29
CA ASP A 90 16.00 1.95 17.51
C ASP A 90 15.43 1.45 16.19
N ILE A 91 14.18 0.99 16.17
CA ILE A 91 13.47 0.63 14.93
C ILE A 91 13.31 1.86 14.04
N LEU A 92 12.86 2.99 14.59
CA LEU A 92 12.68 4.23 13.84
C LEU A 92 13.99 4.74 13.26
N LYS A 93 15.10 4.75 14.03
CA LYS A 93 16.44 5.10 13.51
C LYS A 93 16.83 4.21 12.34
N ARG A 94 16.62 2.90 12.46
CA ARG A 94 16.95 1.93 11.41
C ARG A 94 16.13 2.17 10.14
N ILE A 95 14.79 2.24 10.25
CA ILE A 95 13.90 2.32 9.08
C ILE A 95 13.98 3.69 8.39
N THR A 96 14.22 4.76 9.16
CA THR A 96 14.42 6.12 8.62
C THR A 96 15.86 6.38 8.17
N ASN A 97 16.77 5.42 8.32
CA ASN A 97 18.20 5.62 8.10
C ASN A 97 18.71 6.89 8.82
N ASN A 98 18.50 6.95 10.13
CA ASN A 98 18.84 8.11 10.96
C ASN A 98 18.28 9.43 10.40
N GLU A 99 16.98 9.48 10.15
CA GLU A 99 16.23 10.63 9.62
C GLU A 99 16.56 11.06 8.17
N ASN A 100 17.27 10.22 7.42
CA ASN A 100 17.64 10.47 6.02
C ASN A 100 16.67 9.82 5.01
N ARG A 101 15.67 9.04 5.47
CA ARG A 101 14.71 8.33 4.63
C ARG A 101 13.28 8.55 5.14
N TYR A 102 12.39 8.98 4.26
CA TYR A 102 10.96 9.04 4.56
C TYR A 102 10.37 7.65 4.70
N ILE A 103 9.51 7.51 5.70
CA ILE A 103 8.70 6.31 5.92
C ILE A 103 7.23 6.70 6.10
N MET A 104 6.34 5.73 5.95
CA MET A 104 4.93 5.87 6.27
C MET A 104 4.63 5.20 7.61
N ALA A 105 3.96 5.91 8.50
CA ALA A 105 3.32 5.38 9.70
C ALA A 105 1.81 5.45 9.51
N GLN A 106 1.11 4.35 9.75
CA GLN A 106 -0.35 4.27 9.66
C GLN A 106 -0.92 3.68 10.95
N GLU A 107 -2.10 4.14 11.33
CA GLU A 107 -2.89 3.52 12.40
C GLU A 107 -2.99 2.01 12.18
N PHE A 108 -2.79 1.23 13.24
CA PHE A 108 -2.93 -0.21 13.17
C PHE A 108 -4.40 -0.60 13.10
N LEU A 109 -4.76 -1.36 12.09
CA LEU A 109 -6.12 -1.85 11.89
C LEU A 109 -6.22 -3.30 12.41
N PRO A 110 -6.92 -3.53 13.53
CA PRO A 110 -7.06 -4.87 14.11
C PRO A 110 -7.84 -5.84 13.22
N GLU A 111 -8.58 -5.32 12.23
CA GLU A 111 -9.31 -6.07 11.20
C GLU A 111 -8.39 -6.87 10.28
N ILE A 112 -7.07 -6.65 10.34
CA ILE A 112 -6.08 -7.47 9.63
C ILE A 112 -6.23 -8.98 9.96
N LYS A 113 -6.76 -9.32 11.13
CA LYS A 113 -7.08 -10.70 11.52
C LYS A 113 -8.07 -11.37 10.57
N ASP A 114 -8.98 -10.58 9.97
CA ASP A 114 -10.00 -11.01 9.03
C ASP A 114 -9.51 -10.97 7.58
N GLY A 115 -8.27 -10.53 7.36
CA GLY A 115 -7.53 -10.52 6.11
C GLY A 115 -7.22 -9.13 5.56
N ASP A 116 -6.13 -9.07 4.84
CA ASP A 116 -5.74 -7.97 3.96
C ASP A 116 -6.28 -8.31 2.57
N LYS A 117 -7.35 -7.64 2.15
CA LYS A 117 -8.04 -7.92 0.88
C LYS A 117 -7.32 -7.26 -0.29
N ARG A 118 -6.90 -8.03 -1.27
CA ARG A 118 -6.48 -7.49 -2.57
C ARG A 118 -7.67 -7.46 -3.52
N ILE A 119 -8.13 -6.28 -3.85
CA ILE A 119 -9.20 -6.02 -4.81
C ILE A 119 -8.55 -5.58 -6.12
N LEU A 120 -8.90 -6.23 -7.22
CA LEU A 120 -8.41 -5.89 -8.54
C LEU A 120 -9.39 -4.97 -9.25
N LEU A 121 -8.89 -3.83 -9.77
CA LEU A 121 -9.65 -2.92 -10.64
C LEU A 121 -9.09 -3.00 -12.07
N ILE A 122 -9.99 -3.14 -13.03
CA ILE A 122 -9.69 -3.08 -14.45
C ILE A 122 -10.47 -1.91 -15.06
N ASN A 123 -9.75 -0.91 -15.54
CA ASN A 123 -10.33 0.33 -16.06
C ASN A 123 -11.36 0.95 -15.09
N GLY A 124 -10.97 1.06 -13.82
CA GLY A 124 -11.78 1.62 -12.73
C GLY A 124 -12.91 0.72 -12.22
N LYS A 125 -13.13 -0.46 -12.81
CA LYS A 125 -14.19 -1.39 -12.38
C LYS A 125 -13.59 -2.51 -11.54
N PRO A 126 -14.07 -2.73 -10.30
CA PRO A 126 -13.59 -3.83 -9.49
C PRO A 126 -14.06 -5.18 -10.06
N VAL A 127 -13.21 -6.20 -9.95
CA VAL A 127 -13.60 -7.60 -10.12
C VAL A 127 -14.46 -8.01 -8.93
N ASP A 128 -15.45 -8.87 -9.13
CA ASP A 128 -16.45 -9.20 -8.10
C ASP A 128 -15.90 -9.90 -6.84
N TYR A 129 -14.67 -10.40 -6.90
CA TYR A 129 -14.01 -11.10 -5.80
C TYR A 129 -12.68 -10.45 -5.44
N ALA A 130 -12.39 -10.41 -4.15
CA ALA A 130 -11.09 -10.07 -3.61
C ALA A 130 -10.32 -11.32 -3.19
N LEU A 131 -9.01 -11.23 -3.17
CA LEU A 131 -8.15 -12.19 -2.49
C LEU A 131 -7.91 -11.70 -1.06
N ALA A 132 -8.62 -12.27 -0.09
CA ALA A 132 -8.35 -12.03 1.33
C ALA A 132 -7.11 -12.83 1.75
N ARG A 133 -6.08 -12.16 2.20
CA ARG A 133 -4.81 -12.73 2.66
C ARG A 133 -4.82 -12.76 4.18
N LEU A 134 -5.17 -13.91 4.73
CA LEU A 134 -5.28 -14.13 6.17
C LEU A 134 -3.87 -14.33 6.77
N PRO A 135 -3.44 -13.49 7.74
CA PRO A 135 -2.13 -13.66 8.36
C PRO A 135 -1.94 -15.02 9.00
N ALA A 136 -0.70 -15.52 8.99
CA ALA A 136 -0.35 -16.70 9.76
C ALA A 136 -0.57 -16.47 11.27
N LYS A 137 -0.79 -17.54 12.01
CA LYS A 137 -1.02 -17.46 13.47
C LYS A 137 0.14 -16.73 14.16
N GLY A 138 -0.20 -15.67 14.89
CA GLY A 138 0.78 -14.82 15.58
C GLY A 138 1.44 -13.74 14.72
N SER A 139 1.08 -13.64 13.43
CA SER A 139 1.52 -12.59 12.53
C SER A 139 0.43 -11.53 12.32
N PHE A 140 0.85 -10.31 11.98
CA PHE A 140 -0.04 -9.24 11.49
C PHE A 140 0.21 -8.93 10.00
N LYS A 141 1.04 -9.71 9.31
CA LYS A 141 1.39 -9.50 7.90
C LYS A 141 0.47 -10.32 7.00
N GLY A 142 -0.28 -9.64 6.12
CA GLY A 142 -1.15 -10.26 5.13
C GLY A 142 -0.44 -10.76 3.87
N ASN A 143 0.89 -10.59 3.75
CA ASN A 143 1.61 -10.99 2.55
C ASN A 143 1.71 -12.52 2.42
N LEU A 144 1.38 -13.06 1.25
CA LEU A 144 1.49 -14.50 0.95
C LEU A 144 2.93 -14.99 1.13
N ALA A 145 3.92 -14.18 0.71
CA ALA A 145 5.34 -14.46 0.92
C ALA A 145 5.74 -14.53 2.40
N ALA A 146 4.97 -13.92 3.30
CA ALA A 146 5.14 -14.01 4.74
C ALA A 146 4.33 -15.16 5.38
N GLY A 147 3.76 -16.07 4.58
CA GLY A 147 3.03 -17.24 5.05
C GLY A 147 1.53 -17.03 5.26
N ALA A 148 0.96 -15.92 4.77
CA ALA A 148 -0.48 -15.73 4.80
C ALA A 148 -1.21 -16.72 3.89
N LYS A 149 -2.47 -17.04 4.22
CA LYS A 149 -3.34 -17.91 3.42
C LYS A 149 -4.30 -17.08 2.58
N GLY A 150 -4.29 -17.28 1.27
CA GLY A 150 -5.24 -16.65 0.35
C GLY A 150 -6.61 -17.34 0.36
N VAL A 151 -7.68 -16.54 0.46
CA VAL A 151 -9.07 -16.99 0.39
C VAL A 151 -9.85 -16.04 -0.50
N GLY A 152 -10.63 -16.59 -1.46
CA GLY A 152 -11.56 -15.81 -2.28
C GLY A 152 -12.71 -15.26 -1.43
N GLN A 153 -13.02 -13.98 -1.57
CA GLN A 153 -14.08 -13.30 -0.82
C GLN A 153 -14.87 -12.37 -1.76
N THR A 154 -16.18 -12.34 -1.65
CA THR A 154 -17.02 -11.35 -2.36
C THR A 154 -16.80 -9.97 -1.78
N LEU A 155 -16.88 -8.95 -2.65
CA LEU A 155 -16.74 -7.56 -2.22
C LEU A 155 -17.93 -7.13 -1.36
N SER A 156 -17.64 -6.47 -0.23
CA SER A 156 -18.63 -5.77 0.58
C SER A 156 -19.09 -4.47 -0.09
N ASP A 157 -20.18 -3.88 0.42
CA ASP A 157 -20.63 -2.55 -0.04
C ASP A 157 -19.56 -1.48 0.22
N ARG A 158 -18.82 -1.59 1.32
CA ARG A 158 -17.71 -0.69 1.61
C ARG A 158 -16.56 -0.84 0.62
N ASP A 159 -16.21 -2.06 0.25
CA ASP A 159 -15.19 -2.31 -0.77
C ASP A 159 -15.59 -1.66 -2.11
N ARG A 160 -16.84 -1.83 -2.51
CA ARG A 160 -17.38 -1.22 -3.75
C ARG A 160 -17.39 0.31 -3.68
N TYR A 161 -17.73 0.88 -2.52
CA TYR A 161 -17.67 2.32 -2.29
C TYR A 161 -16.24 2.86 -2.43
N LEU A 162 -15.26 2.23 -1.80
CA LEU A 162 -13.84 2.61 -1.91
C LEU A 162 -13.36 2.56 -3.36
N CYS A 163 -13.71 1.49 -4.09
CA CYS A 163 -13.37 1.37 -5.51
C CYS A 163 -14.01 2.48 -6.35
N ALA A 164 -15.29 2.78 -6.14
CA ALA A 164 -16.01 3.80 -6.90
C ALA A 164 -15.45 5.21 -6.66
N LEU A 165 -15.00 5.50 -5.45
CA LEU A 165 -14.47 6.80 -5.08
C LEU A 165 -13.13 7.09 -5.77
N ILE A 166 -12.24 6.10 -5.86
CA ILE A 166 -10.90 6.28 -6.45
C ILE A 166 -10.87 6.08 -7.96
N ALA A 167 -11.84 5.35 -8.53
CA ALA A 167 -11.88 4.95 -9.94
C ALA A 167 -11.72 6.13 -10.93
N PRO A 168 -12.40 7.29 -10.75
CA PRO A 168 -12.26 8.42 -11.67
C PRO A 168 -10.81 8.90 -11.79
N THR A 169 -10.11 9.04 -10.68
CA THR A 169 -8.70 9.47 -10.64
C THR A 169 -7.78 8.44 -11.29
N LEU A 170 -8.04 7.15 -11.09
CA LEU A 170 -7.26 6.09 -11.74
C LEU A 170 -7.42 6.12 -13.25
N ILE A 171 -8.64 6.28 -13.75
CA ILE A 171 -8.94 6.36 -15.17
C ILE A 171 -8.28 7.58 -15.80
N GLU A 172 -8.42 8.77 -15.18
CA GLU A 172 -7.79 10.01 -15.65
C GLU A 172 -6.27 9.86 -15.78
N LYS A 173 -5.65 9.14 -14.85
CA LYS A 173 -4.21 8.89 -14.88
C LYS A 173 -3.80 7.74 -15.81
N GLY A 174 -4.72 7.06 -16.48
CA GLY A 174 -4.39 5.90 -17.31
C GLY A 174 -3.87 4.70 -16.49
N LEU A 175 -4.23 4.63 -15.21
CA LEU A 175 -3.96 3.50 -14.34
C LEU A 175 -5.08 2.47 -14.50
N ILE A 176 -4.95 1.64 -15.55
CA ILE A 176 -6.00 0.73 -16.02
C ILE A 176 -6.06 -0.56 -15.18
N PHE A 177 -4.91 -1.07 -14.77
CA PHE A 177 -4.78 -2.31 -13.99
C PHE A 177 -4.23 -2.00 -12.61
N VAL A 178 -5.09 -2.03 -11.59
CA VAL A 178 -4.76 -1.58 -10.24
C VAL A 178 -5.19 -2.61 -9.20
N GLY A 179 -4.31 -2.91 -8.26
CA GLY A 179 -4.63 -3.66 -7.05
C GLY A 179 -4.82 -2.71 -5.86
N LEU A 180 -5.89 -2.89 -5.10
CA LEU A 180 -6.08 -2.21 -3.82
C LEU A 180 -5.85 -3.19 -2.70
N ASP A 181 -5.06 -2.83 -1.72
CA ASP A 181 -4.99 -3.54 -0.46
C ASP A 181 -5.92 -2.85 0.55
N VAL A 182 -6.87 -3.60 1.07
CA VAL A 182 -7.92 -3.10 1.97
C VAL A 182 -7.96 -3.95 3.24
N ILE A 183 -7.84 -3.28 4.39
CA ILE A 183 -8.00 -3.88 5.71
C ILE A 183 -9.21 -3.21 6.38
N GLY A 184 -10.19 -4.00 6.80
CA GLY A 184 -11.44 -3.45 7.31
C GLY A 184 -12.10 -2.52 6.29
N ASP A 185 -12.24 -1.25 6.66
CA ASP A 185 -12.89 -0.20 5.88
C ASP A 185 -11.92 0.74 5.16
N PHE A 186 -10.59 0.44 5.17
CA PHE A 186 -9.56 1.37 4.72
C PHE A 186 -8.62 0.76 3.67
N ILE A 187 -8.25 1.59 2.70
CA ILE A 187 -7.17 1.31 1.74
C ILE A 187 -5.84 1.51 2.45
N THR A 188 -4.95 0.54 2.34
CA THR A 188 -3.61 0.59 2.93
C THR A 188 -2.50 0.73 1.89
N CYS A 189 -2.79 0.36 0.63
CA CYS A 189 -1.85 0.46 -0.49
C CYS A 189 -2.62 0.43 -1.82
N LEU A 190 -2.07 1.10 -2.84
CA LEU A 190 -2.48 0.97 -4.24
C LEU A 190 -1.29 0.41 -5.03
N LEU A 191 -1.54 -0.56 -5.88
CA LEU A 191 -0.51 -1.24 -6.66
C LEU A 191 -0.81 -1.10 -8.15
N TYR A 192 0.14 -0.63 -8.91
CA TYR A 192 -0.01 -0.31 -10.35
C TYR A 192 0.91 -1.10 -11.24
N THR A 193 1.97 -1.66 -10.69
CA THR A 193 2.86 -2.55 -11.40
C THR A 193 2.32 -3.96 -11.33
N SER A 194 2.66 -4.78 -12.32
CA SER A 194 2.29 -6.18 -12.32
C SER A 194 2.68 -6.81 -10.98
N PRO A 195 1.81 -7.62 -10.38
CA PRO A 195 2.19 -8.36 -9.21
C PRO A 195 3.48 -9.09 -9.51
N SER A 196 4.48 -8.84 -8.69
CA SER A 196 5.70 -9.63 -8.77
C SER A 196 5.31 -11.11 -8.64
N PRO A 197 5.84 -12.02 -9.47
CA PRO A 197 5.64 -13.45 -9.27
C PRO A 197 6.08 -13.94 -7.89
N ARG A 198 6.60 -13.03 -7.08
CA ARG A 198 7.09 -13.25 -5.71
C ARG A 198 6.13 -12.80 -4.61
N ASP A 199 4.99 -12.22 -4.96
CA ASP A 199 3.94 -11.82 -3.98
C ASP A 199 2.98 -12.96 -3.68
#